data_dfed57407f0487adba064bddf3a02b2a
#
_entry.id   dfed57407f0487adba064bddf3a02b2a
#
_cell.length_a   1.000
_cell.length_b   1.000
_cell.length_c   1.000
_cell.angle_alpha   90.00
_cell.angle_beta   90.00
_cell.angle_gamma   90.00
#
_symmetry.space_group_name_H-M   'P 1'
#
loop_
_entity.id
_entity.type
_entity.pdbx_description
1 polymer ?
#
loop_
_entity_poly.entity_id
_entity_poly.type
_entity_poly.pdbx_seq_one_letter_code
_entity_poly.pdbx_strand_id
1 'polypeptide(L)'
;MDFLKSIIVNDKLYKFIAFDNNEYLNRIKFQSLEKGQLWFSYYKFLNDKTEFDMKYNVKKVSYRTGIPSDNIMFFIATMKEIYDVCSLTYSCENYMWKAYSNNSRGICLVFNVIDYDMLYPVEYVDKNKVDYT
;
A
#
# COMPACT_ATOMS: atom_id res chain seq x y z
N MET A 1 -3.20 -5.26 17.04
CA MET A 1 -3.75 -4.42 15.98
C MET A 1 -5.02 -3.66 16.37
N ASP A 2 -5.03 -3.13 17.58
CA ASP A 2 -6.21 -2.42 18.11
C ASP A 2 -6.54 -1.15 17.34
N PHE A 3 -5.50 -0.45 16.82
CA PHE A 3 -5.71 0.74 16.01
C PHE A 3 -6.51 0.44 14.74
N LEU A 4 -6.15 -0.61 13.99
CA LEU A 4 -6.86 -0.98 12.78
C LEU A 4 -8.29 -1.40 13.06
N LYS A 5 -8.52 -2.16 14.13
CA LYS A 5 -9.87 -2.55 14.55
C LYS A 5 -10.74 -1.34 14.90
N SER A 6 -10.14 -0.26 15.37
CA SER A 6 -10.88 0.95 15.74
C SER A 6 -11.38 1.75 14.53
N ILE A 7 -10.69 1.68 13.38
CA ILE A 7 -11.04 2.44 12.19
C ILE A 7 -11.77 1.63 11.12
N ILE A 8 -11.63 0.30 11.13
CA ILE A 8 -12.29 -0.60 10.18
C ILE A 8 -13.68 -0.94 10.70
N VAL A 9 -14.71 -0.62 9.91
CA VAL A 9 -16.11 -0.84 10.29
C VAL A 9 -16.58 -2.20 9.76
N ASN A 10 -17.17 -3.00 10.65
CA ASN A 10 -17.72 -4.33 10.32
C ASN A 10 -16.73 -5.27 9.62
N ASP A 11 -15.44 -5.14 9.93
CA ASP A 11 -14.35 -5.93 9.33
C ASP A 11 -14.30 -5.80 7.80
N LYS A 12 -14.71 -4.64 7.23
CA LYS A 12 -14.73 -4.43 5.78
C LYS A 12 -13.56 -3.57 5.34
N LEU A 13 -12.87 -4.06 4.31
CA LEU A 13 -11.89 -3.28 3.55
C LEU A 13 -12.28 -3.27 2.08
N TYR A 14 -11.81 -2.25 1.38
CA TYR A 14 -12.20 -1.99 0.01
C TYR A 14 -10.97 -1.85 -0.90
N LYS A 15 -11.07 -2.37 -2.10
CA LYS A 15 -10.06 -2.19 -3.16
C LYS A 15 -10.74 -1.72 -4.42
N PHE A 16 -10.36 -0.52 -4.88
CA PHE A 16 -10.85 0.01 -6.16
C PHE A 16 -9.96 -0.49 -7.29
N ILE A 17 -10.59 -0.95 -8.37
CA ILE A 17 -9.90 -1.40 -9.58
C ILE A 17 -10.42 -0.55 -10.73
N ALA A 18 -9.52 0.19 -11.37
CA ALA A 18 -9.85 1.07 -12.48
C ALA A 18 -9.78 0.29 -13.79
N PHE A 19 -10.76 0.53 -14.66
CA PHE A 19 -10.73 0.11 -16.04
C PHE A 19 -10.59 1.34 -16.94
N ASP A 20 -9.81 1.24 -17.99
CA ASP A 20 -9.55 2.34 -18.90
C ASP A 20 -9.79 1.89 -20.37
N ASN A 21 -9.17 2.56 -21.34
CA ASN A 21 -9.32 2.23 -22.75
C ASN A 21 -8.41 1.08 -23.19
N ASN A 22 -7.58 0.55 -22.32
CA ASN A 22 -6.70 -0.58 -22.63
C ASN A 22 -7.46 -1.90 -22.43
N GLU A 23 -8.06 -2.41 -23.50
CA GLU A 23 -8.86 -3.64 -23.45
C GLU A 23 -8.06 -4.86 -23.01
N TYR A 24 -6.79 -4.92 -23.39
CA TYR A 24 -5.92 -6.04 -23.03
C TYR A 24 -5.68 -6.09 -21.51
N LEU A 25 -5.35 -4.94 -20.92
CA LEU A 25 -5.16 -4.86 -19.46
C LEU A 25 -6.46 -5.09 -18.69
N ASN A 26 -7.57 -4.56 -19.18
CA ASN A 26 -8.89 -4.79 -18.59
C ASN A 26 -9.22 -6.28 -18.56
N ARG A 27 -8.94 -7.00 -19.65
CA ARG A 27 -9.16 -8.44 -19.72
C ARG A 27 -8.32 -9.21 -18.71
N ILE A 28 -7.04 -8.83 -18.54
CA ILE A 28 -6.17 -9.44 -17.53
C ILE A 28 -6.73 -9.20 -16.14
N LYS A 29 -7.21 -8.00 -15.85
CA LYS A 29 -7.81 -7.68 -14.55
C LYS A 29 -9.05 -8.54 -14.27
N PHE A 30 -9.94 -8.67 -15.26
CA PHE A 30 -11.14 -9.53 -15.13
C PHE A 30 -10.77 -11.00 -14.92
N GLN A 31 -9.82 -11.52 -15.67
CA GLN A 31 -9.37 -12.90 -15.54
C GLN A 31 -8.76 -13.16 -14.15
N SER A 32 -7.99 -12.21 -13.64
CA SER A 32 -7.43 -12.32 -12.28
C SER A 32 -8.52 -12.34 -11.22
N LEU A 33 -9.55 -11.51 -11.37
CA LEU A 33 -10.68 -11.47 -10.44
C LEU A 33 -11.48 -12.76 -10.46
N GLU A 34 -11.71 -13.34 -11.63
CA GLU A 34 -12.40 -14.64 -11.77
C GLU A 34 -11.64 -15.75 -11.05
N LYS A 35 -10.32 -15.66 -10.99
CA LYS A 35 -9.46 -16.62 -10.27
C LYS A 35 -9.28 -16.29 -8.81
N GLY A 36 -9.91 -15.23 -8.31
CA GLY A 36 -9.73 -14.78 -6.92
C GLY A 36 -8.35 -14.23 -6.60
N GLN A 37 -7.69 -13.64 -7.59
CA GLN A 37 -6.34 -13.09 -7.45
C GLN A 37 -6.37 -11.58 -7.33
N LEU A 38 -5.52 -11.04 -6.46
CA LEU A 38 -5.28 -9.61 -6.36
C LEU A 38 -3.93 -9.25 -6.95
N TRP A 39 -3.85 -8.05 -7.53
CA TRP A 39 -2.62 -7.51 -8.05
C TRP A 39 -1.85 -6.77 -6.94
N PHE A 40 -0.60 -7.16 -6.77
CA PHE A 40 0.35 -6.45 -5.89
C PHE A 40 1.34 -5.70 -6.77
N SER A 41 1.40 -4.39 -6.60
CA SER A 41 2.25 -3.56 -7.43
C SER A 41 3.66 -3.43 -6.85
N TYR A 42 4.65 -3.54 -7.73
CA TYR A 42 6.02 -3.17 -7.38
C TYR A 42 6.07 -1.68 -7.04
N TYR A 43 6.86 -1.29 -6.03
CA TYR A 43 6.82 0.07 -5.50
C TYR A 43 7.05 1.16 -6.55
N LYS A 44 7.84 0.89 -7.60
CA LYS A 44 8.12 1.84 -8.69
C LYS A 44 6.87 2.21 -9.51
N PHE A 45 5.85 1.38 -9.47
CA PHE A 45 4.60 1.57 -10.23
C PHE A 45 3.46 2.11 -9.38
N LEU A 46 3.70 2.44 -8.10
CA LEU A 46 2.70 3.05 -7.25
C LEU A 46 2.42 4.50 -7.71
N ASN A 47 1.15 4.90 -7.65
CA ASN A 47 0.76 6.28 -8.00
C ASN A 47 1.41 7.30 -7.06
N ASP A 48 1.45 7.00 -5.78
CA ASP A 48 2.19 7.78 -4.79
C ASP A 48 3.54 7.12 -4.56
N LYS A 49 4.58 7.68 -5.14
CA LYS A 49 5.94 7.14 -5.03
C LYS A 49 6.53 7.28 -3.62
N THR A 50 5.90 8.08 -2.76
CA THR A 50 6.31 8.19 -1.36
C THR A 50 5.63 7.15 -0.47
N GLU A 51 4.68 6.37 -0.97
CA GLU A 51 3.91 5.40 -0.21
C GLU A 51 4.79 4.33 0.45
N PHE A 52 5.88 3.94 -0.20
CA PHE A 52 6.84 2.98 0.36
C PHE A 52 8.16 3.63 0.76
N ASP A 53 8.13 4.91 1.10
CA ASP A 53 9.32 5.67 1.45
C ASP A 53 9.59 5.58 2.96
N MET A 54 10.71 4.94 3.32
CA MET A 54 11.10 4.80 4.72
C MET A 54 11.95 5.98 5.14
N LYS A 55 11.51 6.69 6.19
CA LYS A 55 12.25 7.81 6.76
C LYS A 55 13.04 7.34 7.98
N TYR A 56 14.34 7.53 7.94
CA TYR A 56 15.23 7.15 9.02
C TYR A 56 16.51 7.97 8.99
N ASN A 57 17.16 8.08 10.16
CA ASN A 57 18.48 8.66 10.26
C ASN A 57 19.50 7.52 10.31
N VAL A 58 20.19 7.29 9.20
CA VAL A 58 21.10 6.16 9.05
C VAL A 58 22.24 6.18 10.08
N LYS A 59 22.75 7.35 10.44
CA LYS A 59 23.82 7.46 11.44
C LYS A 59 23.35 7.04 12.82
N LYS A 60 22.16 7.48 13.23
CA LYS A 60 21.59 7.11 14.52
C LYS A 60 21.26 5.61 14.58
N VAL A 61 20.70 5.05 13.51
CA VAL A 61 20.40 3.62 13.43
C VAL A 61 21.70 2.81 13.50
N SER A 62 22.72 3.22 12.76
CA SER A 62 24.03 2.58 12.79
C SER A 62 24.65 2.60 14.19
N TYR A 63 24.60 3.73 14.86
CA TYR A 63 25.10 3.86 16.23
C TYR A 63 24.38 2.95 17.22
N ARG A 64 23.04 2.90 17.15
CA ARG A 64 22.22 2.10 18.06
C ARG A 64 22.34 0.61 17.86
N THR A 65 22.49 0.17 16.61
CA THR A 65 22.50 -1.26 16.25
C THR A 65 23.91 -1.84 16.13
N GLY A 66 24.94 -1.01 16.01
CA GLY A 66 26.28 -1.44 15.71
C GLY A 66 26.48 -1.90 14.26
N ILE A 67 25.48 -1.75 13.39
CA ILE A 67 25.53 -2.15 11.98
C ILE A 67 26.11 -0.98 11.16
N PRO A 68 27.09 -1.21 10.28
CA PRO A 68 27.62 -0.14 9.42
C PRO A 68 26.55 0.52 8.56
N SER A 69 26.65 1.85 8.38
CA SER A 69 25.65 2.64 7.63
C SER A 69 25.41 2.12 6.23
N ASP A 70 26.47 1.69 5.52
CA ASP A 70 26.32 1.17 4.15
C ASP A 70 25.51 -0.14 4.13
N ASN A 71 25.65 -0.98 5.14
CA ASN A 71 24.88 -2.21 5.26
C ASN A 71 23.39 -1.93 5.52
N ILE A 72 23.09 -0.91 6.32
CA ILE A 72 21.72 -0.48 6.57
C ILE A 72 21.07 0.03 5.28
N MET A 73 21.78 0.90 4.55
CA MET A 73 21.28 1.45 3.29
C MET A 73 21.05 0.35 2.25
N PHE A 74 21.97 -0.60 2.15
CA PHE A 74 21.84 -1.75 1.26
C PHE A 74 20.64 -2.61 1.62
N PHE A 75 20.43 -2.88 2.90
CA PHE A 75 19.28 -3.66 3.38
C PHE A 75 17.95 -3.00 3.03
N ILE A 76 17.82 -1.69 3.27
CA ILE A 76 16.60 -0.94 2.94
C ILE A 76 16.34 -0.95 1.42
N ALA A 77 17.38 -0.72 0.62
CA ALA A 77 17.26 -0.77 -0.84
C ALA A 77 16.82 -2.16 -1.33
N THR A 78 17.38 -3.22 -0.73
CA THR A 78 17.01 -4.61 -1.06
C THR A 78 15.55 -4.90 -0.69
N MET A 79 15.10 -4.44 0.47
CA MET A 79 13.70 -4.60 0.88
C MET A 79 12.74 -3.96 -0.13
N LYS A 80 13.05 -2.76 -0.61
CA LYS A 80 12.24 -2.08 -1.62
C LYS A 80 12.15 -2.86 -2.93
N GLU A 81 13.18 -3.63 -3.27
CA GLU A 81 13.20 -4.42 -4.50
C GLU A 81 12.35 -5.71 -4.41
N ILE A 82 12.16 -6.27 -3.23
CA ILE A 82 11.51 -7.57 -3.06
C ILE A 82 10.06 -7.50 -2.61
N TYR A 83 9.60 -6.36 -2.08
CA TYR A 83 8.23 -6.22 -1.60
C TYR A 83 7.32 -5.57 -2.63
N ASP A 84 6.18 -6.21 -2.86
CA ASP A 84 5.09 -5.66 -3.63
C ASP A 84 3.99 -5.17 -2.68
N VAL A 85 3.22 -4.18 -3.11
CA VAL A 85 2.22 -3.52 -2.27
C VAL A 85 0.84 -3.65 -2.89
N CYS A 86 -0.13 -4.03 -2.07
CA CYS A 86 -1.54 -3.96 -2.39
C CYS A 86 -2.22 -3.04 -1.36
N SER A 87 -2.60 -1.85 -1.79
CA SER A 87 -3.23 -0.87 -0.91
C SER A 87 -4.72 -1.09 -0.83
N LEU A 88 -5.24 -1.09 0.40
CA LEU A 88 -6.66 -1.22 0.70
C LEU A 88 -7.14 0.03 1.45
N THR A 89 -8.42 0.34 1.36
CA THR A 89 -9.01 1.46 2.09
C THR A 89 -10.11 0.97 3.02
N TYR A 90 -10.30 1.67 4.13
CA TYR A 90 -11.33 1.33 5.11
C TYR A 90 -12.67 2.04 4.82
N SER A 91 -12.72 2.92 3.82
CA SER A 91 -13.94 3.62 3.45
C SER A 91 -14.22 3.53 1.96
N CYS A 92 -15.48 3.69 1.58
CA CYS A 92 -15.94 3.64 0.19
C CYS A 92 -16.69 4.95 -0.12
N GLU A 93 -15.94 6.06 -0.13
CA GLU A 93 -16.50 7.38 -0.35
C GLU A 93 -16.46 7.78 -1.82
N ASN A 94 -17.30 8.76 -2.20
CA ASN A 94 -17.44 9.18 -3.61
C ASN A 94 -16.13 9.65 -4.24
N TYR A 95 -15.29 10.36 -3.49
CA TYR A 95 -14.02 10.83 -4.04
C TYR A 95 -13.07 9.67 -4.39
N MET A 96 -13.20 8.54 -3.72
CA MET A 96 -12.38 7.35 -3.99
C MET A 96 -12.75 6.69 -5.32
N TRP A 97 -14.04 6.67 -5.64
CA TRP A 97 -14.50 6.23 -6.96
C TRP A 97 -13.92 7.08 -8.08
N LYS A 98 -13.82 8.38 -7.85
CA LYS A 98 -13.23 9.29 -8.83
C LYS A 98 -11.73 9.12 -8.95
N ALA A 99 -11.03 9.03 -7.82
CA ALA A 99 -9.56 9.01 -7.78
C ALA A 99 -8.95 7.65 -8.13
N TYR A 100 -9.60 6.55 -7.72
CA TYR A 100 -9.01 5.21 -7.79
C TYR A 100 -9.74 4.25 -8.74
N SER A 101 -10.83 4.65 -9.33
CA SER A 101 -11.57 3.84 -10.31
C SER A 101 -11.76 4.52 -11.65
N ASN A 102 -10.86 5.41 -12.02
CA ASN A 102 -10.90 6.14 -13.30
C ASN A 102 -12.24 6.85 -13.51
N ASN A 103 -12.62 7.76 -12.59
CA ASN A 103 -13.90 8.47 -12.62
C ASN A 103 -15.11 7.52 -12.65
N SER A 104 -15.11 6.53 -11.77
CA SER A 104 -16.20 5.56 -11.59
C SER A 104 -16.37 4.59 -12.78
N ARG A 105 -15.29 4.39 -13.55
CA ARG A 105 -15.26 3.40 -14.65
C ARG A 105 -14.65 2.06 -14.20
N GLY A 106 -14.66 1.79 -12.93
CA GLY A 106 -14.09 0.59 -12.37
C GLY A 106 -15.06 -0.09 -11.42
N ILE A 107 -14.51 -0.94 -10.59
CA ILE A 107 -15.24 -1.67 -9.56
C ILE A 107 -14.61 -1.45 -8.21
N CYS A 108 -15.37 -1.72 -7.16
CA CYS A 108 -14.88 -1.76 -5.79
C CYS A 108 -15.05 -3.17 -5.26
N LEU A 109 -13.95 -3.81 -4.91
CA LEU A 109 -13.98 -5.09 -4.22
C LEU A 109 -14.17 -4.85 -2.73
N VAL A 110 -15.03 -5.65 -2.11
CA VAL A 110 -15.27 -5.60 -0.68
C VAL A 110 -14.73 -6.88 -0.04
N PHE A 111 -13.85 -6.72 0.94
CA PHE A 111 -13.22 -7.82 1.64
C PHE A 111 -13.68 -7.89 3.08
N ASN A 112 -13.87 -9.09 3.58
CA ASN A 112 -14.00 -9.34 5.01
C ASN A 112 -12.60 -9.62 5.57
N VAL A 113 -12.20 -8.86 6.59
CA VAL A 113 -10.92 -9.09 7.26
C VAL A 113 -11.09 -10.25 8.23
N ILE A 114 -10.32 -11.31 8.03
CA ILE A 114 -10.27 -12.46 8.93
C ILE A 114 -9.01 -12.51 9.77
N ASP A 115 -7.95 -11.83 9.33
CA ASP A 115 -6.68 -11.78 10.03
C ASP A 115 -6.09 -10.36 9.92
N TYR A 116 -6.19 -9.61 11.02
CA TYR A 116 -5.67 -8.24 11.09
C TYR A 116 -4.13 -8.19 11.15
N ASP A 117 -3.48 -9.28 11.52
CA ASP A 117 -2.01 -9.30 11.63
C ASP A 117 -1.31 -9.21 10.28
N MET A 118 -2.03 -9.48 9.20
CA MET A 118 -1.53 -9.35 7.83
C MET A 118 -1.65 -7.93 7.27
N LEU A 119 -2.22 -7.01 8.02
CA LEU A 119 -2.48 -5.65 7.60
C LEU A 119 -1.53 -4.67 8.30
N TYR A 120 -1.05 -3.68 7.54
CA TYR A 120 -0.19 -2.62 8.05
C TYR A 120 -0.81 -1.26 7.74
N PRO A 121 -1.01 -0.40 8.76
CA PRO A 121 -1.57 0.93 8.51
C PRO A 121 -0.59 1.81 7.76
N VAL A 122 -1.11 2.60 6.81
CA VAL A 122 -0.34 3.64 6.14
C VAL A 122 -0.36 4.88 7.03
N GLU A 123 0.81 5.41 7.35
CA GLU A 123 0.95 6.64 8.12
C GLU A 123 1.23 7.79 7.19
N TYR A 124 0.39 8.83 7.29
CA TYR A 124 0.57 10.09 6.55
C TYR A 124 1.23 11.09 7.48
N VAL A 125 2.45 11.48 7.13
CA VAL A 125 3.26 12.38 7.98
C VAL A 125 3.64 13.65 7.23
N ASP A 126 3.73 14.75 7.97
CA ASP A 126 4.32 15.99 7.46
C ASP A 126 5.84 15.83 7.47
N LYS A 127 6.47 15.90 6.30
CA LYS A 127 7.92 15.73 6.14
C LYS A 127 8.74 16.69 6.99
N ASN A 128 8.18 17.87 7.29
CA ASN A 128 8.85 18.88 8.10
C ASN A 128 8.81 18.56 9.60
N LYS A 129 7.97 17.62 10.02
CA LYS A 129 7.75 17.23 11.42
C LYS A 129 8.23 15.82 11.72
N VAL A 130 8.83 15.13 10.76
CA VAL A 130 9.27 13.75 10.94
C VAL A 130 10.55 13.73 11.78
N ASP A 131 10.52 12.94 12.85
CA ASP A 131 11.72 12.61 13.62
C ASP A 131 12.31 11.31 13.06
N TYR A 132 13.52 11.41 12.53
CA TYR A 132 14.20 10.28 11.90
C TYR A 132 14.99 9.40 12.90
N THR A 133 14.64 9.51 14.16
CA THR A 133 15.24 8.64 15.16
C THR A 133 14.61 7.27 15.19
#